data_d47d2180d4a03342d85bc1c0e7ce7773
#
_entry.id   d47d2180d4a03342d85bc1c0e7ce7773
#
_cell.length_a   1.000
_cell.length_b   1.000
_cell.length_c   1.000
_cell.angle_alpha   90.00
_cell.angle_beta   90.00
_cell.angle_gamma   90.00
#
_symmetry.space_group_name_H-M   'P 1'
#
loop_
_entity.id
_entity.type
_entity.pdbx_description
1 polymer ?
#
loop_
_entity_poly.entity_id
_entity_poly.type
_entity_poly.pdbx_seq_one_letter_code
_entity_poly.pdbx_strand_id
1 'polypeptide(L)'
;MSDIVIAAAKRTAIGSFLGQFTGVPTPTLGAAAISAALEQSGIPAADVSEVIMGCVLPANLGQAPARQASLAAGLPTSVGCTTINKVCGSGMKAIMLGHDLIKAGSASIVVAGGMESMTNAPHLLPNSRTGNRFGNFQAVDHMSWDGLVNPYDGQAMGVFADATAEKHGFTREAQDAYSIESVKRAQAAQASGAFNDEIVPVKVTTRKGEVEYATDEQPGKSDISKIPTLKPAFNKNGTVTAASSSSISDGAAATILLSAEEAARRGITPLARIVGHSTFSQEPQWFTTAPVGAIEKLLKQVDWKVDDVDLFEINEAFAVVAMTPIQELGIPHEKVNVNGGATALGHPIGASGARLVVTLVHALRARGGKRGIASLCIGGGEATAIAIEML
;
A
#
# COMPACT_ATOMS: atom_id res chain seq x y z
N MET A 1 11.60 -4.59 -26.99
CA MET A 1 10.33 -4.75 -26.25
C MET A 1 9.95 -3.36 -25.77
N SER A 2 8.71 -2.94 -25.98
CA SER A 2 8.22 -1.62 -25.59
C SER A 2 8.28 -1.41 -24.08
N ASP A 3 8.47 -0.17 -23.65
CA ASP A 3 8.35 0.21 -22.24
C ASP A 3 6.90 0.06 -21.78
N ILE A 4 6.70 -0.29 -20.51
CA ILE A 4 5.38 -0.31 -19.90
C ILE A 4 5.19 0.98 -19.11
N VAL A 5 4.06 1.63 -19.35
CA VAL A 5 3.75 2.94 -18.79
C VAL A 5 2.52 2.91 -17.88
N ILE A 6 2.49 3.85 -16.95
CA ILE A 6 1.38 4.14 -16.07
C ILE A 6 0.59 5.29 -16.71
N ALA A 7 -0.59 5.01 -17.24
CA ALA A 7 -1.48 6.03 -17.82
C ALA A 7 -2.30 6.76 -16.76
N ALA A 8 -2.62 6.10 -15.67
CA ALA A 8 -3.39 6.67 -14.57
C ALA A 8 -2.96 6.06 -13.22
N ALA A 9 -3.12 6.86 -12.16
CA ALA A 9 -2.80 6.46 -10.80
C ALA A 9 -3.74 7.18 -9.82
N LYS A 10 -4.65 6.43 -9.18
CA LYS A 10 -5.68 6.96 -8.26
C LYS A 10 -5.80 6.10 -7.01
N ARG A 11 -6.22 6.71 -5.91
CA ARG A 11 -6.53 6.04 -4.65
C ARG A 11 -7.76 6.64 -3.97
N THR A 12 -8.36 5.90 -3.09
CA THR A 12 -9.31 6.47 -2.12
C THR A 12 -8.55 7.23 -1.04
N ALA A 13 -9.23 8.05 -0.26
CA ALA A 13 -8.74 8.41 1.06
C ALA A 13 -8.48 7.14 1.88
N ILE A 14 -7.62 7.24 2.90
CA ILE A 14 -7.38 6.17 3.87
C ILE A 14 -8.25 6.42 5.10
N GLY A 15 -9.13 5.45 5.41
CA GLY A 15 -9.94 5.44 6.62
C GLY A 15 -9.19 4.83 7.81
N SER A 16 -9.41 5.37 9.00
CA SER A 16 -8.93 4.78 10.25
C SER A 16 -9.74 3.54 10.60
N PHE A 17 -9.20 2.70 11.48
CA PHE A 17 -9.93 1.58 12.06
C PHE A 17 -11.25 2.04 12.72
N LEU A 18 -12.34 1.40 12.35
CA LEU A 18 -13.70 1.77 12.76
C LEU A 18 -14.05 3.24 12.45
N GLY A 19 -13.42 3.82 11.42
CA GLY A 19 -13.57 5.20 11.00
C GLY A 19 -14.55 5.42 9.85
N GLN A 20 -14.20 6.36 8.98
CA GLN A 20 -15.05 6.88 7.89
C GLN A 20 -15.55 5.80 6.90
N PHE A 21 -14.87 4.66 6.77
CA PHE A 21 -15.25 3.56 5.87
C PHE A 21 -15.86 2.37 6.59
N THR A 22 -16.24 2.51 7.86
CA THR A 22 -16.96 1.45 8.59
C THR A 22 -18.20 1.01 7.81
N GLY A 23 -18.31 -0.29 7.54
CA GLY A 23 -19.42 -0.88 6.79
C GLY A 23 -19.33 -0.72 5.26
N VAL A 24 -18.27 -0.08 4.74
CA VAL A 24 -18.01 -0.05 3.28
C VAL A 24 -17.30 -1.33 2.87
N PRO A 25 -17.88 -2.16 1.99
CA PRO A 25 -17.23 -3.39 1.54
C PRO A 25 -15.91 -3.11 0.81
N THR A 26 -14.90 -3.95 1.01
CA THR A 26 -13.60 -3.86 0.33
C THR A 26 -13.72 -3.70 -1.20
N PRO A 27 -14.57 -4.49 -1.92
CA PRO A 27 -14.72 -4.30 -3.37
C PRO A 27 -15.29 -2.94 -3.78
N THR A 28 -16.07 -2.28 -2.91
CA THR A 28 -16.61 -0.93 -3.17
C THR A 28 -15.49 0.11 -3.16
N LEU A 29 -14.54 0.01 -2.21
CA LEU A 29 -13.35 0.87 -2.20
C LEU A 29 -12.49 0.62 -3.45
N GLY A 30 -12.30 -0.66 -3.82
CA GLY A 30 -11.60 -1.05 -5.05
C GLY A 30 -12.26 -0.47 -6.31
N ALA A 31 -13.58 -0.54 -6.39
CA ALA A 31 -14.34 0.00 -7.52
C ALA A 31 -14.16 1.51 -7.67
N ALA A 32 -14.16 2.27 -6.56
CA ALA A 32 -13.94 3.71 -6.60
C ALA A 32 -12.54 4.06 -7.18
N ALA A 33 -11.49 3.38 -6.74
CA ALA A 33 -10.15 3.60 -7.25
C ALA A 33 -10.00 3.20 -8.73
N ILE A 34 -10.59 2.06 -9.14
CA ILE A 34 -10.57 1.58 -10.53
C ILE A 34 -11.33 2.56 -11.44
N SER A 35 -12.54 2.96 -11.07
CA SER A 35 -13.37 3.89 -11.87
C SER A 35 -12.65 5.22 -12.07
N ALA A 36 -12.06 5.79 -11.03
CA ALA A 36 -11.31 7.04 -11.11
C ALA A 36 -10.04 6.92 -11.97
N ALA A 37 -9.34 5.77 -11.91
CA ALA A 37 -8.17 5.53 -12.76
C ALA A 37 -8.57 5.38 -14.24
N LEU A 38 -9.69 4.72 -14.53
CA LEU A 38 -10.24 4.64 -15.90
C LEU A 38 -10.62 6.04 -16.42
N GLU A 39 -11.31 6.82 -15.61
CA GLU A 39 -11.68 8.20 -15.96
C GLU A 39 -10.44 9.06 -16.24
N GLN A 40 -9.42 9.01 -15.37
CA GLN A 40 -8.18 9.75 -15.56
C GLN A 40 -7.44 9.35 -16.84
N SER A 41 -7.43 8.06 -17.19
CA SER A 41 -6.73 7.55 -18.38
C SER A 41 -7.44 7.85 -19.68
N GLY A 42 -8.75 8.09 -19.65
CA GLY A 42 -9.61 8.19 -20.85
C GLY A 42 -9.74 6.87 -21.63
N ILE A 43 -9.27 5.75 -21.07
CA ILE A 43 -9.36 4.43 -21.70
C ILE A 43 -10.77 3.86 -21.52
N PRO A 44 -11.44 3.45 -22.61
CA PRO A 44 -12.74 2.78 -22.50
C PRO A 44 -12.64 1.50 -21.66
N ALA A 45 -13.55 1.28 -20.73
CA ALA A 45 -13.58 0.10 -19.88
C ALA A 45 -13.59 -1.22 -20.67
N ALA A 46 -14.17 -1.22 -21.88
CA ALA A 46 -14.23 -2.37 -22.77
C ALA A 46 -12.87 -2.79 -23.36
N ASP A 47 -11.88 -1.90 -23.33
CA ASP A 47 -10.55 -2.16 -23.86
C ASP A 47 -9.59 -2.74 -22.82
N VAL A 48 -10.00 -2.79 -21.55
CA VAL A 48 -9.24 -3.43 -20.47
C VAL A 48 -9.24 -4.94 -20.68
N SER A 49 -8.06 -5.54 -20.68
CA SER A 49 -7.91 -6.99 -20.86
C SER A 49 -7.87 -7.76 -19.53
N GLU A 50 -7.35 -7.14 -18.46
CA GLU A 50 -7.18 -7.81 -17.15
C GLU A 50 -7.29 -6.80 -16.00
N VAL A 51 -7.86 -7.25 -14.88
CA VAL A 51 -7.88 -6.52 -13.60
C VAL A 51 -7.19 -7.38 -12.54
N ILE A 52 -6.13 -6.86 -11.92
CA ILE A 52 -5.42 -7.55 -10.84
C ILE A 52 -5.47 -6.69 -9.58
N MET A 53 -6.16 -7.17 -8.54
CA MET A 53 -6.28 -6.44 -7.28
C MET A 53 -5.74 -7.26 -6.11
N GLY A 54 -4.85 -6.63 -5.34
CA GLY A 54 -4.41 -7.14 -4.05
C GLY A 54 -5.54 -7.08 -3.02
N CYS A 55 -5.71 -8.15 -2.24
CA CYS A 55 -6.60 -8.21 -1.09
C CYS A 55 -6.09 -9.28 -0.15
N VAL A 56 -5.79 -8.93 1.09
CA VAL A 56 -5.20 -9.85 2.08
C VAL A 56 -6.27 -10.50 2.95
N LEU A 57 -7.34 -9.79 3.25
CA LEU A 57 -8.39 -10.20 4.16
C LEU A 57 -9.71 -10.47 3.42
N PRO A 58 -9.77 -11.52 2.57
CA PRO A 58 -10.92 -11.78 1.71
C PRO A 58 -12.07 -12.53 2.38
N ALA A 59 -11.93 -12.96 3.63
CA ALA A 59 -12.98 -13.70 4.31
C ALA A 59 -14.28 -12.87 4.39
N ASN A 60 -15.41 -13.53 4.10
CA ASN A 60 -16.74 -12.90 4.07
C ASN A 60 -16.96 -11.83 2.97
N LEU A 61 -16.03 -11.63 2.03
CA LEU A 61 -16.23 -10.74 0.89
C LEU A 61 -17.01 -11.40 -0.27
N GLY A 62 -17.27 -12.69 -0.19
CA GLY A 62 -17.82 -13.47 -1.30
C GLY A 62 -16.74 -13.90 -2.30
N GLN A 63 -17.17 -14.45 -3.45
CA GLN A 63 -16.25 -14.95 -4.47
C GLN A 63 -15.57 -13.79 -5.22
N ALA A 64 -14.27 -13.96 -5.51
CA ALA A 64 -13.52 -13.13 -6.44
C ALA A 64 -13.63 -11.60 -6.17
N PRO A 65 -13.12 -11.07 -5.06
CA PRO A 65 -13.24 -9.64 -4.72
C PRO A 65 -12.78 -8.69 -5.83
N ALA A 66 -11.70 -9.00 -6.55
CA ALA A 66 -11.26 -8.20 -7.71
C ALA A 66 -12.32 -8.15 -8.82
N ARG A 67 -13.02 -9.26 -9.05
CA ARG A 67 -14.12 -9.32 -10.01
C ARG A 67 -15.30 -8.45 -9.58
N GLN A 68 -15.64 -8.49 -8.31
CA GLN A 68 -16.70 -7.64 -7.75
C GLN A 68 -16.35 -6.15 -7.93
N ALA A 69 -15.10 -5.76 -7.60
CA ALA A 69 -14.64 -4.39 -7.78
C ALA A 69 -14.65 -3.95 -9.25
N SER A 70 -14.19 -4.82 -10.16
CA SER A 70 -14.19 -4.59 -11.61
C SER A 70 -15.60 -4.31 -12.15
N LEU A 71 -16.56 -5.17 -11.85
CA LEU A 71 -17.95 -5.02 -12.29
C LEU A 71 -18.62 -3.79 -11.67
N ALA A 72 -18.37 -3.52 -10.39
CA ALA A 72 -18.90 -2.32 -9.72
C ALA A 72 -18.29 -1.03 -10.26
N ALA A 73 -17.07 -1.07 -10.81
CA ALA A 73 -16.44 0.05 -11.51
C ALA A 73 -16.92 0.23 -12.97
N GLY A 74 -17.85 -0.63 -13.44
CA GLY A 74 -18.45 -0.52 -14.77
C GLY A 74 -17.66 -1.23 -15.88
N LEU A 75 -16.68 -2.08 -15.57
CA LEU A 75 -16.02 -2.88 -16.59
C LEU A 75 -16.95 -4.00 -17.09
N PRO A 76 -16.86 -4.38 -18.38
CA PRO A 76 -17.72 -5.42 -18.94
C PRO A 76 -17.36 -6.81 -18.39
N THR A 77 -18.30 -7.73 -18.48
CA THR A 77 -18.15 -9.10 -18.00
C THR A 77 -17.08 -9.93 -18.73
N SER A 78 -16.63 -9.45 -19.89
CA SER A 78 -15.54 -10.07 -20.68
C SER A 78 -14.15 -9.86 -20.10
N VAL A 79 -13.94 -8.91 -19.19
CA VAL A 79 -12.63 -8.62 -18.60
C VAL A 79 -12.24 -9.71 -17.61
N GLY A 80 -11.02 -10.25 -17.74
CA GLY A 80 -10.42 -11.16 -16.76
C GLY A 80 -10.15 -10.45 -15.43
N CYS A 81 -10.31 -11.15 -14.30
CA CYS A 81 -10.08 -10.55 -12.99
C CYS A 81 -9.39 -11.53 -12.05
N THR A 82 -8.31 -11.08 -11.43
CA THR A 82 -7.51 -11.87 -10.50
C THR A 82 -7.37 -11.16 -9.16
N THR A 83 -7.72 -11.83 -8.06
CA THR A 83 -7.42 -11.37 -6.70
C THR A 83 -6.14 -12.05 -6.25
N ILE A 84 -5.17 -11.27 -5.76
CA ILE A 84 -3.89 -11.81 -5.28
C ILE A 84 -3.64 -11.44 -3.82
N ASN A 85 -2.89 -12.29 -3.14
CA ASN A 85 -2.40 -12.05 -1.79
C ASN A 85 -0.88 -12.26 -1.73
N LYS A 86 -0.15 -11.21 -1.41
CA LYS A 86 1.25 -11.19 -1.03
C LYS A 86 1.41 -10.33 0.23
N VAL A 87 0.51 -10.51 1.19
CA VAL A 87 0.42 -9.71 2.42
C VAL A 87 0.52 -8.20 2.07
N CYS A 88 1.31 -7.41 2.80
CA CYS A 88 1.47 -5.96 2.57
C CYS A 88 1.86 -5.60 1.12
N GLY A 89 2.55 -6.50 0.41
CA GLY A 89 3.02 -6.30 -0.96
C GLY A 89 1.97 -6.53 -2.05
N SER A 90 0.75 -6.96 -1.72
CA SER A 90 -0.26 -7.39 -2.70
C SER A 90 -0.52 -6.35 -3.80
N GLY A 91 -0.75 -5.08 -3.43
CA GLY A 91 -1.05 -4.02 -4.39
C GLY A 91 0.13 -3.72 -5.33
N MET A 92 1.37 -3.68 -4.82
CA MET A 92 2.56 -3.50 -5.66
C MET A 92 2.81 -4.74 -6.54
N LYS A 93 2.60 -5.94 -6.00
CA LYS A 93 2.74 -7.18 -6.78
C LYS A 93 1.72 -7.25 -7.91
N ALA A 94 0.51 -6.73 -7.73
CA ALA A 94 -0.47 -6.58 -8.81
C ALA A 94 0.09 -5.73 -9.96
N ILE A 95 0.71 -4.58 -9.65
CA ILE A 95 1.35 -3.71 -10.65
C ILE A 95 2.51 -4.43 -11.36
N MET A 96 3.38 -5.13 -10.60
CA MET A 96 4.48 -5.93 -11.16
C MET A 96 3.97 -7.01 -12.10
N LEU A 97 2.92 -7.75 -11.72
CA LEU A 97 2.31 -8.77 -12.57
C LEU A 97 1.66 -8.17 -13.82
N GLY A 98 0.96 -7.04 -13.69
CA GLY A 98 0.40 -6.31 -14.82
C GLY A 98 1.48 -5.89 -15.82
N HIS A 99 2.61 -5.36 -15.34
CA HIS A 99 3.78 -5.06 -16.15
C HIS A 99 4.28 -6.31 -16.91
N ASP A 100 4.45 -7.43 -16.20
CA ASP A 100 4.99 -8.66 -16.79
C ASP A 100 4.04 -9.29 -17.81
N LEU A 101 2.72 -9.26 -17.58
CA LEU A 101 1.72 -9.74 -18.52
C LEU A 101 1.72 -8.95 -19.83
N ILE A 102 1.85 -7.62 -19.75
CA ILE A 102 1.93 -6.77 -20.94
C ILE A 102 3.25 -7.02 -21.67
N LYS A 103 4.37 -7.13 -20.95
CA LYS A 103 5.69 -7.48 -21.54
C LYS A 103 5.67 -8.83 -22.25
N ALA A 104 4.94 -9.81 -21.70
CA ALA A 104 4.79 -11.16 -22.29
C ALA A 104 3.79 -11.19 -23.44
N GLY A 105 3.03 -10.11 -23.69
CA GLY A 105 2.00 -10.07 -24.72
C GLY A 105 0.71 -10.83 -24.34
N SER A 106 0.55 -11.22 -23.07
CA SER A 106 -0.63 -11.93 -22.56
C SER A 106 -1.79 -10.99 -22.25
N ALA A 107 -1.51 -9.70 -22.03
CA ALA A 107 -2.48 -8.64 -21.82
C ALA A 107 -2.02 -7.37 -22.53
N SER A 108 -2.95 -6.48 -22.87
CA SER A 108 -2.65 -5.21 -23.55
C SER A 108 -2.83 -4.00 -22.64
N ILE A 109 -3.92 -3.96 -21.88
CA ILE A 109 -4.26 -2.91 -20.91
C ILE A 109 -4.66 -3.59 -19.62
N VAL A 110 -3.96 -3.26 -18.54
CA VAL A 110 -4.17 -3.88 -17.23
C VAL A 110 -4.52 -2.82 -16.20
N VAL A 111 -5.62 -3.05 -15.49
CA VAL A 111 -5.89 -2.37 -14.22
C VAL A 111 -5.19 -3.13 -13.12
N ALA A 112 -4.26 -2.50 -12.42
CA ALA A 112 -3.50 -3.13 -11.36
C ALA A 112 -3.51 -2.28 -10.09
N GLY A 113 -3.81 -2.91 -8.95
CA GLY A 113 -3.91 -2.18 -7.70
C GLY A 113 -4.11 -3.06 -6.49
N GLY A 114 -4.75 -2.50 -5.47
CA GLY A 114 -5.11 -3.22 -4.26
C GLY A 114 -6.21 -2.51 -3.48
N MET A 115 -6.87 -3.26 -2.65
CA MET A 115 -8.00 -2.82 -1.83
C MET A 115 -8.01 -3.59 -0.51
N GLU A 116 -8.37 -2.93 0.56
CA GLU A 116 -8.49 -3.56 1.87
C GLU A 116 -9.49 -2.81 2.75
N SER A 117 -10.30 -3.54 3.49
CA SER A 117 -11.01 -3.01 4.64
C SER A 117 -10.68 -3.89 5.84
N MET A 118 -9.72 -3.44 6.64
CA MET A 118 -9.33 -4.15 7.85
C MET A 118 -10.42 -4.02 8.93
N THR A 119 -11.17 -2.92 8.89
CA THR A 119 -12.34 -2.69 9.78
C THR A 119 -13.41 -3.77 9.63
N ASN A 120 -13.64 -4.25 8.41
CA ASN A 120 -14.72 -5.21 8.14
C ASN A 120 -14.23 -6.67 8.11
N ALA A 121 -12.97 -6.94 8.47
CA ALA A 121 -12.47 -8.30 8.59
C ALA A 121 -13.22 -9.06 9.72
N PRO A 122 -13.75 -10.26 9.42
CA PRO A 122 -14.59 -10.99 10.38
C PRO A 122 -13.76 -11.76 11.41
N HIS A 123 -14.42 -12.24 12.45
CA HIS A 123 -13.89 -13.31 13.30
C HIS A 123 -14.25 -14.67 12.68
N LEU A 124 -13.30 -15.59 12.70
CA LEU A 124 -13.38 -16.93 12.13
C LEU A 124 -13.62 -17.97 13.23
N LEU A 125 -14.32 -19.03 12.91
CA LEU A 125 -14.51 -20.20 13.78
C LEU A 125 -13.73 -21.39 13.20
N PRO A 126 -12.45 -21.60 13.60
CA PRO A 126 -11.67 -22.74 13.16
C PRO A 126 -12.35 -24.07 13.57
N ASN A 127 -12.14 -25.11 12.79
CA ASN A 127 -12.67 -26.46 13.04
C ASN A 127 -14.21 -26.58 13.07
N SER A 128 -14.95 -25.51 12.70
CA SER A 128 -16.43 -25.53 12.75
C SER A 128 -17.07 -26.63 11.90
N ARG A 129 -16.45 -27.05 10.78
CA ARG A 129 -16.96 -28.12 9.91
C ARG A 129 -16.90 -29.51 10.54
N THR A 130 -15.87 -29.79 11.33
CA THR A 130 -15.72 -31.06 12.06
C THR A 130 -16.50 -31.08 13.37
N GLY A 131 -17.00 -29.91 13.77
CA GLY A 131 -17.76 -29.70 15.01
C GLY A 131 -16.91 -29.66 16.27
N ASN A 132 -17.41 -28.95 17.24
CA ASN A 132 -16.86 -28.92 18.60
C ASN A 132 -17.79 -29.72 19.50
N ARG A 133 -17.42 -30.98 19.77
CA ARG A 133 -18.29 -31.93 20.49
C ARG A 133 -18.40 -31.65 21.98
N PHE A 134 -17.45 -30.96 22.58
CA PHE A 134 -17.38 -30.67 23.99
C PHE A 134 -16.49 -29.46 24.30
N GLY A 135 -16.88 -28.61 25.25
CA GLY A 135 -16.14 -27.44 25.70
C GLY A 135 -16.35 -26.20 24.81
N ASN A 136 -15.62 -25.14 25.12
CA ASN A 136 -15.67 -23.87 24.39
C ASN A 136 -14.93 -23.94 23.07
N PHE A 137 -15.33 -23.08 22.11
CA PHE A 137 -14.51 -22.81 20.91
C PHE A 137 -14.03 -21.36 20.92
N GLN A 138 -12.89 -21.12 20.28
CA GLN A 138 -12.32 -19.79 20.11
C GLN A 138 -12.73 -19.22 18.75
N ALA A 139 -13.13 -17.96 18.74
CA ALA A 139 -13.15 -17.16 17.53
C ALA A 139 -11.75 -16.56 17.30
N VAL A 140 -11.26 -16.60 16.07
CA VAL A 140 -9.98 -16.06 15.65
C VAL A 140 -10.24 -14.79 14.84
N ASP A 141 -9.60 -13.69 15.18
CA ASP A 141 -9.68 -12.46 14.41
C ASP A 141 -8.89 -12.64 13.09
N HIS A 142 -9.61 -12.61 11.96
CA HIS A 142 -9.02 -12.75 10.63
C HIS A 142 -7.96 -11.69 10.36
N MET A 143 -8.21 -10.43 10.74
CA MET A 143 -7.26 -9.35 10.55
C MET A 143 -5.95 -9.60 11.31
N SER A 144 -6.06 -10.01 12.57
CA SER A 144 -4.89 -10.30 13.40
C SER A 144 -4.12 -11.51 12.89
N TRP A 145 -4.80 -12.64 12.73
CA TRP A 145 -4.16 -13.92 12.44
C TRP A 145 -3.58 -14.00 11.03
N ASP A 146 -4.31 -13.56 10.02
CA ASP A 146 -3.89 -13.66 8.63
C ASP A 146 -3.12 -12.42 8.12
N GLY A 147 -3.10 -11.32 8.89
CA GLY A 147 -2.48 -10.06 8.49
C GLY A 147 -1.37 -9.53 9.38
N LEU A 148 -1.43 -9.74 10.71
CA LEU A 148 -0.62 -8.99 11.68
C LEU A 148 0.18 -9.87 12.66
N VAL A 149 0.09 -11.18 12.54
CA VAL A 149 0.78 -12.15 13.40
C VAL A 149 1.70 -13.03 12.56
N ASN A 150 2.89 -13.29 13.08
CA ASN A 150 3.81 -14.25 12.49
C ASN A 150 3.28 -15.69 12.71
N PRO A 151 2.98 -16.45 11.65
CA PRO A 151 2.36 -17.77 11.79
C PRO A 151 3.32 -18.84 12.37
N TYR A 152 4.63 -18.58 12.40
CA TYR A 152 5.61 -19.55 12.84
C TYR A 152 5.77 -19.59 14.36
N ASP A 153 5.52 -18.47 15.06
CA ASP A 153 5.70 -18.35 16.52
C ASP A 153 4.53 -17.62 17.22
N GLY A 154 3.56 -17.11 16.47
CA GLY A 154 2.39 -16.43 17.01
C GLY A 154 2.65 -15.02 17.53
N GLN A 155 3.84 -14.44 17.29
CA GLN A 155 4.18 -13.11 17.77
C GLN A 155 3.58 -12.03 16.85
N ALA A 156 3.15 -10.92 17.47
CA ALA A 156 2.74 -9.72 16.72
C ALA A 156 3.92 -9.11 15.96
N MET A 157 3.67 -8.58 14.76
CA MET A 157 4.71 -8.03 13.89
C MET A 157 5.54 -6.92 14.54
N GLY A 158 4.98 -6.17 15.49
CA GLY A 158 5.70 -5.13 16.22
C GLY A 158 6.82 -5.63 17.15
N VAL A 159 6.77 -6.89 17.58
CA VAL A 159 7.88 -7.51 18.36
C VAL A 159 9.16 -7.56 17.54
N PHE A 160 9.04 -7.85 16.23
CA PHE A 160 10.18 -7.85 15.30
C PHE A 160 10.66 -6.45 14.97
N ALA A 161 9.76 -5.45 15.00
CA ALA A 161 10.16 -4.05 14.89
C ALA A 161 10.99 -3.58 16.08
N ASP A 162 10.66 -4.00 17.31
CA ASP A 162 11.49 -3.78 18.50
C ASP A 162 12.87 -4.43 18.35
N ALA A 163 12.94 -5.69 17.88
CA ALA A 163 14.19 -6.39 17.63
C ALA A 163 15.04 -5.67 16.55
N THR A 164 14.41 -5.11 15.54
CA THR A 164 15.09 -4.31 14.52
C THR A 164 15.63 -3.01 15.10
N ALA A 165 14.84 -2.32 15.93
CA ALA A 165 15.30 -1.10 16.63
C ALA A 165 16.53 -1.38 17.48
N GLU A 166 16.55 -2.47 18.23
CA GLU A 166 17.70 -2.90 19.03
C GLU A 166 18.92 -3.20 18.16
N LYS A 167 18.75 -4.01 17.10
CA LYS A 167 19.84 -4.44 16.21
C LYS A 167 20.51 -3.25 15.49
N HIS A 168 19.74 -2.24 15.07
CA HIS A 168 20.24 -1.09 14.32
C HIS A 168 20.52 0.13 15.21
N GLY A 169 20.31 0.03 16.52
CA GLY A 169 20.53 1.11 17.47
C GLY A 169 19.56 2.28 17.35
N PHE A 170 18.35 2.03 16.85
CA PHE A 170 17.31 3.07 16.78
C PHE A 170 16.71 3.31 18.15
N THR A 171 17.03 4.46 18.76
CA THR A 171 16.45 4.82 20.06
C THR A 171 14.97 5.14 19.96
N ARG A 172 14.29 5.21 21.10
CA ARG A 172 12.89 5.64 21.17
C ARG A 172 12.74 7.06 20.62
N GLU A 173 13.62 7.96 21.00
CA GLU A 173 13.60 9.36 20.57
C GLU A 173 13.77 9.51 19.05
N ALA A 174 14.63 8.68 18.44
CA ALA A 174 14.83 8.67 16.99
C ALA A 174 13.57 8.20 16.24
N GLN A 175 12.91 7.17 16.76
CA GLN A 175 11.64 6.68 16.18
C GLN A 175 10.50 7.68 16.36
N ASP A 176 10.40 8.33 17.52
CA ASP A 176 9.43 9.39 17.77
C ASP A 176 9.68 10.60 16.85
N ALA A 177 10.93 11.03 16.68
CA ALA A 177 11.28 12.13 15.77
C ALA A 177 10.92 11.81 14.31
N TYR A 178 11.18 10.58 13.84
CA TYR A 178 10.78 10.12 12.52
C TYR A 178 9.25 10.17 12.34
N SER A 179 8.51 9.62 13.31
CA SER A 179 7.05 9.58 13.27
C SER A 179 6.43 10.99 13.34
N ILE A 180 6.98 11.87 14.15
CA ILE A 180 6.57 13.29 14.21
C ILE A 180 6.75 13.97 12.85
N GLU A 181 7.87 13.73 12.18
CA GLU A 181 8.14 14.29 10.86
C GLU A 181 7.15 13.73 9.82
N SER A 182 6.87 12.42 9.84
CA SER A 182 5.87 11.80 8.96
C SER A 182 4.49 12.44 9.14
N VAL A 183 4.04 12.65 10.38
CA VAL A 183 2.76 13.32 10.68
C VAL A 183 2.78 14.77 10.19
N LYS A 184 3.85 15.54 10.43
CA LYS A 184 3.97 16.93 9.96
C LYS A 184 3.86 17.01 8.44
N ARG A 185 4.55 16.12 7.72
CA ARG A 185 4.51 16.04 6.26
C ARG A 185 3.12 15.70 5.75
N ALA A 186 2.43 14.75 6.38
CA ALA A 186 1.07 14.37 6.00
C ALA A 186 0.07 15.52 6.23
N GLN A 187 0.13 16.18 7.37
CA GLN A 187 -0.71 17.33 7.68
C GLN A 187 -0.44 18.51 6.73
N ALA A 188 0.83 18.80 6.42
CA ALA A 188 1.20 19.83 5.45
C ALA A 188 0.73 19.48 4.03
N ALA A 189 0.86 18.22 3.61
CA ALA A 189 0.39 17.74 2.32
C ALA A 189 -1.14 17.86 2.18
N GLN A 190 -1.90 17.53 3.23
CA GLN A 190 -3.35 17.74 3.24
C GLN A 190 -3.70 19.22 3.17
N ALA A 191 -3.05 20.06 3.96
CA ALA A 191 -3.33 21.49 4.01
C ALA A 191 -3.00 22.22 2.69
N SER A 192 -1.96 21.76 1.98
CA SER A 192 -1.55 22.31 0.68
C SER A 192 -2.33 21.74 -0.51
N GLY A 193 -3.16 20.71 -0.30
CA GLY A 193 -3.86 20.02 -1.38
C GLY A 193 -2.98 19.08 -2.22
N ALA A 194 -1.80 18.68 -1.71
CA ALA A 194 -0.88 17.82 -2.43
C ALA A 194 -1.47 16.43 -2.81
N PHE A 195 -2.52 16.00 -2.12
CA PHE A 195 -3.22 14.74 -2.40
C PHE A 195 -4.44 14.89 -3.31
N ASN A 196 -4.84 16.10 -3.73
CA ASN A 196 -6.07 16.33 -4.47
C ASN A 196 -6.10 15.60 -5.82
N ASP A 197 -4.95 15.49 -6.50
CA ASP A 197 -4.86 14.83 -7.80
C ASP A 197 -4.84 13.30 -7.71
N GLU A 198 -4.52 12.73 -6.54
CA GLU A 198 -4.45 11.29 -6.36
C GLU A 198 -5.70 10.70 -5.68
N ILE A 199 -6.36 11.45 -4.78
CA ILE A 199 -7.52 10.96 -4.03
C ILE A 199 -8.80 11.10 -4.85
N VAL A 200 -9.57 10.00 -4.95
CA VAL A 200 -10.96 10.01 -5.42
C VAL A 200 -11.90 10.02 -4.20
N PRO A 201 -12.91 10.90 -4.20
CA PRO A 201 -13.94 10.88 -3.16
C PRO A 201 -14.72 9.56 -3.16
N VAL A 202 -15.05 9.07 -1.97
CA VAL A 202 -15.91 7.89 -1.78
C VAL A 202 -17.20 8.31 -1.08
N LYS A 203 -18.32 8.02 -1.71
CA LYS A 203 -19.65 8.26 -1.14
C LYS A 203 -20.05 7.12 -0.23
N VAL A 204 -20.40 7.45 1.00
CA VAL A 204 -20.80 6.50 2.03
C VAL A 204 -22.19 6.84 2.55
N THR A 205 -23.11 5.89 2.49
CA THR A 205 -24.43 6.04 3.08
C THR A 205 -24.35 5.87 4.61
N THR A 206 -24.65 6.91 5.34
CA THR A 206 -24.70 6.92 6.80
C THR A 206 -26.13 7.04 7.29
N ARG A 207 -26.35 6.88 8.59
CA ARG A 207 -27.69 7.11 9.18
C ARG A 207 -28.20 8.55 8.99
N LYS A 208 -27.31 9.51 8.72
CA LYS A 208 -27.62 10.93 8.52
C LYS A 208 -27.71 11.32 7.06
N GLY A 209 -27.61 10.38 6.14
CA GLY A 209 -27.58 10.59 4.70
C GLY A 209 -26.24 10.22 4.06
N GLU A 210 -26.08 10.57 2.80
CA GLU A 210 -24.87 10.33 2.04
C GLU A 210 -23.79 11.34 2.44
N VAL A 211 -22.58 10.85 2.72
CA VAL A 211 -21.40 11.66 3.03
C VAL A 211 -20.29 11.27 2.07
N GLU A 212 -19.58 12.26 1.57
CA GLU A 212 -18.42 12.07 0.71
C GLU A 212 -17.12 12.23 1.48
N TYR A 213 -16.26 11.22 1.43
CA TYR A 213 -14.95 11.21 2.08
C TYR A 213 -13.83 11.31 1.05
N ALA A 214 -13.06 12.41 1.12
CA ALA A 214 -11.96 12.72 0.20
C ALA A 214 -10.65 13.06 0.93
N THR A 215 -10.57 12.83 2.24
CA THR A 215 -9.42 13.20 3.07
C THR A 215 -8.97 12.01 3.91
N ASP A 216 -7.66 11.75 3.93
CA ASP A 216 -7.07 10.75 4.82
C ASP A 216 -7.39 11.10 6.27
N GLU A 217 -7.93 10.15 7.00
CA GLU A 217 -8.57 10.42 8.29
C GLU A 217 -7.54 10.56 9.43
N GLN A 218 -6.46 9.77 9.38
CA GLN A 218 -5.51 9.65 10.49
C GLN A 218 -4.68 10.92 10.75
N PRO A 219 -4.16 11.66 9.74
CA PRO A 219 -3.35 12.86 10.02
C PRO A 219 -4.09 13.92 10.81
N GLY A 220 -5.40 14.09 10.53
CA GLY A 220 -6.25 15.06 11.26
C GLY A 220 -6.51 14.68 12.72
N LYS A 221 -6.34 13.41 13.09
CA LYS A 221 -6.51 12.89 14.45
C LYS A 221 -5.19 12.86 15.25
N SER A 222 -4.05 13.02 14.58
CA SER A 222 -2.73 12.87 15.19
C SER A 222 -2.30 14.11 15.96
N ASP A 223 -2.03 13.93 17.25
CA ASP A 223 -1.51 14.98 18.14
C ASP A 223 -0.01 14.71 18.39
N ILE A 224 0.83 15.49 17.69
CA ILE A 224 2.29 15.38 17.74
C ILE A 224 2.84 15.52 19.16
N SER A 225 2.22 16.36 19.99
CA SER A 225 2.69 16.62 21.36
C SER A 225 2.60 15.39 22.26
N LYS A 226 1.72 14.44 21.94
CA LYS A 226 1.52 13.20 22.70
C LYS A 226 2.50 12.10 22.33
N ILE A 227 3.11 12.15 21.16
CA ILE A 227 3.98 11.07 20.66
C ILE A 227 5.07 10.67 21.67
N PRO A 228 5.85 11.61 22.24
CA PRO A 228 6.90 11.27 23.19
C PRO A 228 6.39 10.67 24.51
N THR A 229 5.10 10.81 24.81
CA THR A 229 4.49 10.32 26.07
C THR A 229 3.88 8.91 25.94
N LEU A 230 3.82 8.35 24.73
CA LEU A 230 3.23 7.03 24.49
C LEU A 230 4.07 5.91 25.13
N LYS A 231 3.37 4.88 25.60
CA LYS A 231 4.05 3.68 26.12
C LYS A 231 4.43 2.75 24.96
N PRO A 232 5.46 1.90 25.13
CA PRO A 232 5.74 0.81 24.21
C PRO A 232 4.48 -0.05 23.96
N ALA A 233 4.25 -0.42 22.70
CA ALA A 233 3.01 -1.09 22.30
C ALA A 233 3.09 -2.62 22.30
N PHE A 234 4.28 -3.19 22.09
CA PHE A 234 4.46 -4.63 21.89
C PHE A 234 5.26 -5.27 23.02
N ASN A 235 6.46 -4.81 23.28
CA ASN A 235 7.28 -5.27 24.40
C ASN A 235 7.30 -4.24 25.51
N LYS A 236 7.15 -4.67 26.76
CA LYS A 236 7.18 -3.77 27.92
C LYS A 236 8.44 -2.89 27.99
N ASN A 237 9.59 -3.45 27.57
CA ASN A 237 10.89 -2.78 27.53
C ASN A 237 11.27 -2.39 26.09
N GLY A 238 10.35 -2.46 25.13
CA GLY A 238 10.57 -2.07 23.76
C GLY A 238 10.54 -0.56 23.56
N THR A 239 10.80 -0.14 22.33
CA THR A 239 10.85 1.27 21.92
C THR A 239 9.75 1.63 20.92
N VAL A 240 9.13 0.62 20.29
CA VAL A 240 8.07 0.80 19.31
C VAL A 240 6.74 1.18 19.99
N THR A 241 6.11 2.24 19.52
CA THR A 241 4.84 2.75 20.06
C THR A 241 3.73 2.70 19.02
N ALA A 242 2.52 3.04 19.42
CA ALA A 242 1.41 3.21 18.47
C ALA A 242 1.69 4.30 17.42
N ALA A 243 2.46 5.34 17.75
CA ALA A 243 2.82 6.40 16.79
C ALA A 243 3.96 6.02 15.85
N SER A 244 4.87 5.14 16.26
CA SER A 244 5.93 4.60 15.39
C SER A 244 5.51 3.30 14.66
N SER A 245 4.22 2.97 14.73
CA SER A 245 3.55 1.89 14.00
C SER A 245 2.50 2.46 13.06
N SER A 246 2.31 1.83 11.92
CA SER A 246 1.19 2.18 11.05
C SER A 246 -0.14 1.78 11.69
N SER A 247 -1.18 2.59 11.45
CA SER A 247 -2.52 2.27 11.93
C SER A 247 -3.24 1.23 11.06
N ILE A 248 -4.10 0.44 11.69
CA ILE A 248 -5.10 -0.39 11.02
C ILE A 248 -6.01 0.53 10.20
N SER A 249 -6.23 0.20 8.92
CA SER A 249 -6.83 1.16 8.00
C SER A 249 -7.61 0.49 6.88
N ASP A 250 -8.44 1.29 6.21
CA ASP A 250 -9.25 0.91 5.05
C ASP A 250 -8.89 1.80 3.86
N GLY A 251 -8.83 1.24 2.65
CA GLY A 251 -8.56 2.03 1.45
C GLY A 251 -8.28 1.18 0.22
N ALA A 252 -8.17 1.84 -0.93
CA ALA A 252 -7.85 1.22 -2.20
C ALA A 252 -7.00 2.13 -3.08
N ALA A 253 -6.23 1.54 -3.99
CA ALA A 253 -5.47 2.26 -5.00
C ALA A 253 -5.43 1.44 -6.29
N ALA A 254 -5.43 2.11 -7.45
CA ALA A 254 -5.39 1.48 -8.75
C ALA A 254 -4.55 2.29 -9.75
N THR A 255 -3.87 1.59 -10.63
CA THR A 255 -3.13 2.13 -11.77
C THR A 255 -3.65 1.51 -13.07
N ILE A 256 -3.51 2.24 -14.17
CA ILE A 256 -3.74 1.71 -15.52
C ILE A 256 -2.40 1.56 -16.22
N LEU A 257 -2.11 0.35 -16.66
CA LEU A 257 -0.86 -0.05 -17.31
C LEU A 257 -1.11 -0.44 -18.76
N LEU A 258 -0.22 0.00 -19.66
CA LEU A 258 -0.19 -0.41 -21.07
C LEU A 258 1.24 -0.22 -21.63
N SER A 259 1.48 -0.69 -22.87
CA SER A 259 2.75 -0.39 -23.51
C SER A 259 2.81 1.07 -24.00
N ALA A 260 4.02 1.63 -24.08
CA ALA A 260 4.23 2.98 -24.62
C ALA A 260 3.72 3.11 -26.07
N GLU A 261 3.85 2.05 -26.88
CA GLU A 261 3.32 2.00 -28.25
C GLU A 261 1.79 2.09 -28.26
N GLU A 262 1.13 1.35 -27.38
CA GLU A 262 -0.33 1.38 -27.26
C GLU A 262 -0.82 2.74 -26.74
N ALA A 263 -0.11 3.35 -25.80
CA ALA A 263 -0.40 4.71 -25.34
C ALA A 263 -0.30 5.72 -26.49
N ALA A 264 0.79 5.67 -27.27
CA ALA A 264 0.98 6.53 -28.41
C ALA A 264 -0.12 6.33 -29.50
N ARG A 265 -0.48 5.09 -29.79
CA ARG A 265 -1.54 4.75 -30.74
C ARG A 265 -2.89 5.34 -30.34
N ARG A 266 -3.15 5.45 -29.05
CA ARG A 266 -4.38 6.00 -28.46
C ARG A 266 -4.33 7.51 -28.22
N GLY A 267 -3.19 8.16 -28.41
CA GLY A 267 -3.00 9.58 -28.09
C GLY A 267 -3.03 9.86 -26.58
N ILE A 268 -2.70 8.86 -25.75
CA ILE A 268 -2.65 8.98 -24.29
C ILE A 268 -1.26 9.50 -23.89
N THR A 269 -1.21 10.54 -23.07
CA THR A 269 0.02 11.00 -22.43
C THR A 269 0.17 10.26 -21.10
N PRO A 270 1.12 9.31 -20.98
CA PRO A 270 1.29 8.58 -19.75
C PRO A 270 1.98 9.44 -18.68
N LEU A 271 1.78 9.07 -17.42
CA LEU A 271 2.37 9.76 -16.27
C LEU A 271 3.85 9.37 -16.08
N ALA A 272 4.14 8.08 -16.13
CA ALA A 272 5.46 7.53 -15.87
C ALA A 272 5.67 6.21 -16.62
N ARG A 273 6.93 5.79 -16.79
CA ARG A 273 7.27 4.43 -17.19
C ARG A 273 7.73 3.61 -15.99
N ILE A 274 7.46 2.32 -15.99
CA ILE A 274 8.04 1.36 -15.04
C ILE A 274 9.39 0.94 -15.63
N VAL A 275 10.48 1.28 -14.93
CA VAL A 275 11.84 0.98 -15.37
C VAL A 275 12.23 -0.44 -14.98
N GLY A 276 11.77 -0.89 -13.82
CA GLY A 276 12.01 -2.24 -13.32
C GLY A 276 11.33 -2.48 -11.98
N HIS A 277 11.37 -3.72 -11.54
CA HIS A 277 10.88 -4.11 -10.22
C HIS A 277 11.66 -5.30 -9.66
N SER A 278 11.64 -5.46 -8.36
CA SER A 278 12.34 -6.53 -7.67
C SER A 278 11.52 -7.13 -6.52
N THR A 279 11.88 -8.33 -6.15
CA THR A 279 11.45 -8.98 -4.90
C THR A 279 12.70 -9.46 -4.17
N PHE A 280 12.70 -9.33 -2.85
CA PHE A 280 13.74 -9.83 -1.96
C PHE A 280 13.10 -10.63 -0.83
N SER A 281 13.78 -11.65 -0.35
CA SER A 281 13.30 -12.54 0.73
C SER A 281 14.45 -12.89 1.67
N GLN A 282 14.15 -12.98 2.94
CA GLN A 282 15.06 -13.34 4.01
C GLN A 282 14.30 -14.03 5.16
N GLU A 283 14.92 -14.25 6.29
CA GLU A 283 14.27 -14.86 7.46
C GLU A 283 13.03 -14.04 7.87
N PRO A 284 11.89 -14.70 8.18
CA PRO A 284 10.62 -14.04 8.50
C PRO A 284 10.72 -12.99 9.60
N GLN A 285 11.52 -13.22 10.62
CA GLN A 285 11.73 -12.31 11.74
C GLN A 285 12.36 -10.95 11.34
N TRP A 286 13.07 -10.90 10.21
CA TRP A 286 13.75 -9.69 9.72
C TRP A 286 12.99 -8.99 8.59
N PHE A 287 11.67 -9.25 8.43
CA PHE A 287 10.86 -8.64 7.39
C PHE A 287 11.00 -7.11 7.33
N THR A 288 11.21 -6.46 8.48
CA THR A 288 11.37 -5.02 8.62
C THR A 288 12.55 -4.44 7.85
N THR A 289 13.63 -5.21 7.66
CA THR A 289 14.84 -4.80 6.95
C THR A 289 14.86 -5.24 5.48
N ALA A 290 13.91 -6.08 5.06
CA ALA A 290 13.85 -6.61 3.69
C ALA A 290 13.79 -5.54 2.57
N PRO A 291 13.20 -4.34 2.78
CA PRO A 291 13.26 -3.26 1.79
C PRO A 291 14.68 -2.85 1.37
N VAL A 292 15.68 -2.97 2.25
CA VAL A 292 17.09 -2.70 1.88
C VAL A 292 17.51 -3.57 0.72
N GLY A 293 17.38 -4.90 0.87
CA GLY A 293 17.78 -5.84 -0.18
C GLY A 293 16.93 -5.73 -1.45
N ALA A 294 15.64 -5.37 -1.33
CA ALA A 294 14.79 -5.14 -2.50
C ALA A 294 15.22 -3.89 -3.28
N ILE A 295 15.53 -2.79 -2.59
CA ILE A 295 16.00 -1.54 -3.20
C ILE A 295 17.38 -1.74 -3.83
N GLU A 296 18.35 -2.35 -3.14
CA GLU A 296 19.69 -2.65 -3.67
C GLU A 296 19.62 -3.50 -4.95
N LYS A 297 18.83 -4.57 -4.91
CA LYS A 297 18.62 -5.44 -6.08
C LYS A 297 18.02 -4.67 -7.24
N LEU A 298 17.05 -3.79 -6.98
CA LEU A 298 16.41 -2.98 -7.99
C LEU A 298 17.38 -1.93 -8.58
N LEU A 299 18.10 -1.19 -7.75
CA LEU A 299 19.09 -0.20 -8.17
C LEU A 299 20.11 -0.83 -9.12
N LYS A 300 20.63 -2.03 -8.75
CA LYS A 300 21.56 -2.79 -9.61
C LYS A 300 20.91 -3.23 -10.92
N GLN A 301 19.63 -3.64 -10.90
CA GLN A 301 18.91 -4.10 -12.09
C GLN A 301 18.67 -2.98 -13.09
N VAL A 302 18.40 -1.76 -12.62
CA VAL A 302 18.06 -0.59 -13.46
C VAL A 302 19.27 0.31 -13.72
N ASP A 303 20.46 -0.06 -13.23
CA ASP A 303 21.71 0.70 -13.31
C ASP A 303 21.57 2.13 -12.76
N TRP A 304 20.92 2.26 -11.59
CA TRP A 304 20.81 3.51 -10.86
C TRP A 304 21.61 3.46 -9.57
N LYS A 305 22.08 4.62 -9.13
CA LYS A 305 22.61 4.86 -7.80
C LYS A 305 21.54 5.55 -6.94
N VAL A 306 21.70 5.53 -5.61
CA VAL A 306 20.82 6.24 -4.69
C VAL A 306 20.69 7.73 -5.05
N ASP A 307 21.79 8.36 -5.44
CA ASP A 307 21.82 9.79 -5.81
C ASP A 307 21.02 10.09 -7.10
N ASP A 308 20.88 9.12 -7.99
CA ASP A 308 20.10 9.25 -9.24
C ASP A 308 18.58 9.26 -9.00
N VAL A 309 18.14 8.91 -7.77
CA VAL A 309 16.74 8.83 -7.40
C VAL A 309 16.33 10.13 -6.70
N ASP A 310 15.26 10.75 -7.20
CA ASP A 310 14.75 12.00 -6.66
C ASP A 310 13.91 11.77 -5.41
N LEU A 311 13.02 10.77 -5.44
CA LEU A 311 12.12 10.46 -4.34
C LEU A 311 12.02 8.96 -4.07
N PHE A 312 11.84 8.63 -2.80
CA PHE A 312 11.54 7.29 -2.31
C PHE A 312 10.21 7.28 -1.55
N GLU A 313 9.35 6.33 -1.85
CA GLU A 313 8.17 5.99 -1.05
C GLU A 313 8.40 4.62 -0.40
N ILE A 314 8.78 4.61 0.88
CA ILE A 314 9.07 3.40 1.64
C ILE A 314 7.98 3.24 2.70
N ASN A 315 7.24 2.13 2.65
CA ASN A 315 6.13 1.93 3.56
C ASN A 315 6.58 1.91 5.02
N GLU A 316 5.96 2.75 5.82
CA GLU A 316 6.19 2.84 7.26
C GLU A 316 5.27 1.87 8.01
N ALA A 317 5.37 0.55 7.74
CA ALA A 317 4.67 -0.42 8.59
C ALA A 317 5.03 -0.20 10.07
N PHE A 318 6.29 0.14 10.29
CA PHE A 318 6.86 0.74 11.50
C PHE A 318 7.89 1.80 11.08
N ALA A 319 8.17 2.78 11.91
CA ALA A 319 9.19 3.80 11.63
C ALA A 319 10.54 3.16 11.26
N VAL A 320 10.95 2.13 11.97
CA VAL A 320 12.22 1.40 11.74
C VAL A 320 12.31 0.81 10.33
N VAL A 321 11.19 0.49 9.67
CA VAL A 321 11.18 -0.06 8.30
C VAL A 321 11.71 0.93 7.29
N ALA A 322 11.37 2.20 7.42
CA ALA A 322 11.89 3.25 6.55
C ALA A 322 13.24 3.80 7.04
N MET A 323 13.46 3.81 8.36
CA MET A 323 14.73 4.24 8.96
C MET A 323 15.90 3.33 8.55
N THR A 324 15.67 2.01 8.38
CA THR A 324 16.73 1.07 8.03
C THR A 324 17.32 1.34 6.63
N PRO A 325 16.56 1.47 5.53
CA PRO A 325 17.11 1.87 4.23
C PRO A 325 17.76 3.26 4.23
N ILE A 326 17.22 4.21 5.01
CA ILE A 326 17.84 5.53 5.20
C ILE A 326 19.25 5.35 5.76
N GLN A 327 19.42 4.54 6.79
CA GLN A 327 20.73 4.29 7.44
C GLN A 327 21.65 3.44 6.58
N GLU A 328 21.19 2.31 6.05
CA GLU A 328 22.06 1.32 5.39
C GLU A 328 22.43 1.71 3.96
N LEU A 329 21.52 2.36 3.23
CA LEU A 329 21.76 2.78 1.86
C LEU A 329 22.18 4.25 1.75
N GLY A 330 22.22 4.99 2.87
CA GLY A 330 22.56 6.40 2.87
C GLY A 330 21.51 7.26 2.14
N ILE A 331 20.26 6.87 2.14
CA ILE A 331 19.20 7.64 1.49
C ILE A 331 18.92 8.90 2.31
N PRO A 332 18.98 10.11 1.72
CA PRO A 332 18.63 11.33 2.43
C PRO A 332 17.16 11.31 2.89
N HIS A 333 16.91 11.57 4.19
CA HIS A 333 15.54 11.50 4.73
C HIS A 333 14.57 12.50 4.06
N GLU A 334 15.07 13.62 3.57
CA GLU A 334 14.30 14.62 2.82
C GLU A 334 13.76 14.10 1.48
N LYS A 335 14.32 13.01 0.94
CA LYS A 335 13.82 12.33 -0.26
C LYS A 335 12.82 11.22 0.05
N VAL A 336 12.63 10.82 1.31
CA VAL A 336 11.79 9.68 1.72
C VAL A 336 10.46 10.17 2.24
N ASN A 337 9.35 9.61 1.72
CA ASN A 337 7.99 9.85 2.21
C ASN A 337 7.69 11.35 2.39
N VAL A 338 7.95 12.12 1.34
CA VAL A 338 7.94 13.60 1.39
C VAL A 338 6.56 14.21 1.71
N ASN A 339 5.50 13.43 1.60
CA ASN A 339 4.13 13.80 1.96
C ASN A 339 3.62 13.02 3.19
N GLY A 340 4.55 12.46 4.00
CA GLY A 340 4.24 11.54 5.09
C GLY A 340 4.02 10.11 4.61
N GLY A 341 4.17 9.15 5.49
CA GLY A 341 4.02 7.73 5.21
C GLY A 341 2.98 7.04 6.08
N ALA A 342 3.04 5.72 6.17
CA ALA A 342 1.97 4.91 6.76
C ALA A 342 1.80 5.10 8.29
N THR A 343 2.80 5.55 9.02
CA THR A 343 2.65 5.90 10.44
C THR A 343 1.72 7.10 10.63
N ALA A 344 1.65 7.98 9.63
CA ALA A 344 0.76 9.14 9.62
C ALA A 344 -0.54 8.90 8.86
N LEU A 345 -0.48 8.22 7.71
CA LEU A 345 -1.61 8.03 6.78
C LEU A 345 -2.42 6.77 7.08
N GLY A 346 -1.75 5.69 7.53
CA GLY A 346 -2.35 4.37 7.70
C GLY A 346 -1.85 3.34 6.68
N HIS A 347 -2.18 2.05 6.96
CA HIS A 347 -1.66 0.91 6.20
C HIS A 347 -2.76 -0.12 5.88
N PRO A 348 -3.67 0.18 4.92
CA PRO A 348 -4.59 -0.84 4.40
C PRO A 348 -3.77 -1.87 3.64
N ILE A 349 -3.49 -3.04 4.29
CA ILE A 349 -2.38 -3.94 3.90
C ILE A 349 -2.41 -4.37 2.43
N GLY A 350 -3.54 -4.79 1.90
CA GLY A 350 -3.65 -5.20 0.49
C GLY A 350 -3.56 -4.07 -0.52
N ALA A 351 -3.86 -2.82 -0.10
CA ALA A 351 -3.83 -1.64 -0.95
C ALA A 351 -2.50 -0.89 -0.93
N SER A 352 -1.75 -0.99 0.17
CA SER A 352 -0.60 -0.10 0.44
C SER A 352 0.47 -0.11 -0.62
N GLY A 353 0.80 -1.28 -1.19
CA GLY A 353 1.81 -1.33 -2.25
C GLY A 353 1.44 -0.53 -3.49
N ALA A 354 0.15 -0.48 -3.86
CA ALA A 354 -0.33 0.34 -4.96
C ALA A 354 -0.42 1.83 -4.53
N ARG A 355 -0.82 2.10 -3.29
CA ARG A 355 -0.85 3.45 -2.72
C ARG A 355 0.52 4.13 -2.81
N LEU A 356 1.59 3.42 -2.47
CA LEU A 356 2.96 3.95 -2.58
C LEU A 356 3.29 4.39 -4.01
N VAL A 357 2.94 3.57 -5.00
CA VAL A 357 3.19 3.91 -6.42
C VAL A 357 2.37 5.12 -6.85
N VAL A 358 1.09 5.18 -6.45
CA VAL A 358 0.22 6.33 -6.75
C VAL A 358 0.80 7.62 -6.15
N THR A 359 1.12 7.61 -4.85
CA THR A 359 1.68 8.78 -4.16
C THR A 359 3.04 9.19 -4.75
N LEU A 360 3.91 8.22 -5.09
CA LEU A 360 5.21 8.50 -5.69
C LEU A 360 5.08 9.22 -7.04
N VAL A 361 4.19 8.76 -7.92
CA VAL A 361 3.90 9.41 -9.21
C VAL A 361 3.48 10.86 -9.02
N HIS A 362 2.51 11.10 -8.14
CA HIS A 362 2.01 12.46 -7.88
C HIS A 362 3.02 13.35 -7.17
N ALA A 363 3.81 12.82 -6.22
CA ALA A 363 4.85 13.56 -5.53
C ALA A 363 5.99 13.97 -6.47
N LEU A 364 6.45 13.07 -7.36
CA LEU A 364 7.44 13.37 -8.39
C LEU A 364 6.93 14.48 -9.32
N ARG A 365 5.71 14.35 -9.82
CA ARG A 365 5.09 15.34 -10.71
C ARG A 365 5.02 16.73 -10.05
N ALA A 366 4.53 16.79 -8.81
CA ALA A 366 4.36 18.05 -8.08
C ALA A 366 5.68 18.75 -7.75
N ARG A 367 6.78 17.98 -7.61
CA ARG A 367 8.11 18.48 -7.25
C ARG A 367 9.05 18.61 -8.45
N GLY A 368 8.61 18.26 -9.67
CA GLY A 368 9.46 18.26 -10.86
C GLY A 368 10.58 17.22 -10.83
N GLY A 369 10.43 16.18 -10.00
CA GLY A 369 11.33 15.03 -9.94
C GLY A 369 11.08 14.08 -11.11
N LYS A 370 12.09 13.28 -11.45
CA LYS A 370 12.07 12.40 -12.60
C LYS A 370 12.07 10.91 -12.21
N ARG A 371 12.92 10.50 -11.29
CA ARG A 371 13.15 9.11 -10.92
C ARG A 371 12.67 8.84 -9.50
N GLY A 372 11.93 7.76 -9.32
CA GLY A 372 11.43 7.36 -8.00
C GLY A 372 11.47 5.87 -7.78
N ILE A 373 11.60 5.49 -6.51
CA ILE A 373 11.52 4.10 -6.06
C ILE A 373 10.46 3.99 -4.97
N ALA A 374 9.51 3.07 -5.16
CA ALA A 374 8.60 2.64 -4.10
C ALA A 374 9.01 1.27 -3.59
N SER A 375 8.99 1.05 -2.27
CA SER A 375 9.30 -0.24 -1.64
C SER A 375 8.48 -0.45 -0.37
N LEU A 376 8.21 -1.72 -0.04
CA LEU A 376 7.58 -2.07 1.23
C LEU A 376 8.03 -3.42 1.72
N CYS A 377 8.08 -3.55 3.05
CA CYS A 377 8.26 -4.82 3.73
C CYS A 377 6.97 -5.66 3.67
N ILE A 378 7.12 -6.95 3.79
CA ILE A 378 6.04 -7.92 3.68
C ILE A 378 6.22 -8.95 4.79
N GLY A 379 5.14 -9.25 5.53
CA GLY A 379 5.13 -10.33 6.51
C GLY A 379 5.60 -11.65 5.88
N GLY A 380 6.39 -12.43 6.61
CA GLY A 380 7.04 -13.63 6.09
C GLY A 380 8.49 -13.41 5.62
N GLY A 381 9.06 -12.21 5.83
CA GLY A 381 10.47 -11.92 5.54
C GLY A 381 10.74 -11.40 4.13
N GLU A 382 9.76 -10.82 3.47
CA GLU A 382 9.90 -10.37 2.10
C GLU A 382 9.82 -8.84 1.94
N ALA A 383 10.18 -8.37 0.76
CA ALA A 383 9.92 -7.00 0.27
C ALA A 383 9.74 -6.99 -1.25
N THR A 384 9.04 -5.99 -1.74
CA THR A 384 9.01 -5.62 -3.16
C THR A 384 9.48 -4.19 -3.34
N ALA A 385 10.07 -3.90 -4.50
CA ALA A 385 10.41 -2.55 -4.91
C ALA A 385 10.10 -2.36 -6.41
N ILE A 386 9.73 -1.13 -6.78
CA ILE A 386 9.45 -0.72 -8.15
C ILE A 386 10.13 0.62 -8.45
N ALA A 387 10.78 0.74 -9.59
CA ALA A 387 11.41 1.96 -10.09
C ALA A 387 10.54 2.55 -11.20
N ILE A 388 10.25 3.83 -11.10
CA ILE A 388 9.49 4.59 -12.10
C ILE A 388 10.30 5.80 -12.58
N GLU A 389 10.04 6.21 -13.81
CA GLU A 389 10.58 7.45 -14.37
C GLU A 389 9.45 8.25 -15.02
N MET A 390 9.34 9.53 -14.64
CA MET A 390 8.32 10.45 -15.16
C MET A 390 8.59 10.76 -16.64
N LEU A 391 7.51 10.91 -17.41
CA LEU A 391 7.54 11.16 -18.85
C LEU A 391 7.11 12.58 -19.21
#